data_e7190d18b977dc3155eb71b13aa3d7ef
#
_entry.id   e7190d18b977dc3155eb71b13aa3d7ef
#
_cell.length_a   1.000
_cell.length_b   1.000
_cell.length_c   1.000
_cell.angle_alpha   90.00
_cell.angle_beta   90.00
_cell.angle_gamma   90.00
#
_symmetry.space_group_name_H-M   'P 1'
#
loop_
_entity.id
_entity.type
_entity.pdbx_description
1 polymer ?
#
loop_
_entity_poly.entity_id
_entity_poly.type
_entity_poly.pdbx_seq_one_letter_code
_entity_poly.pdbx_strand_id
1 'polypeptide(L)'
;MACTVLAGCTSAPQNGTESSSQTAQTEAYYTFTDALGKEVVLEAQPERVAVLMGSYAETWTLAGGMPVGVTDDYITERGMEVGEDIKVIGTVKEPNTEELLALDPDFVILSTDVESHVNLDNTLTQAGIPHAYFKVEAFEDYLSMLKICTDITGREDLYEENGLNIQKQIDEILAKVEAAKPEEQPTVLFIRALSTTAKAKADDNMTCQMLEELGT
;
A
#
# COMPACT_ATOMS: atom_id res chain seq x y z
N MET A 1 -53.03 -1.56 75.51
CA MET A 1 -52.45 -0.30 75.98
C MET A 1 -51.51 0.24 74.90
N ALA A 2 -51.74 1.46 74.54
CA ALA A 2 -50.91 2.43 73.86
C ALA A 2 -50.41 2.11 72.42
N CYS A 3 -51.12 2.79 71.55
CA CYS A 3 -50.72 3.38 70.27
C CYS A 3 -49.33 4.03 70.27
N THR A 4 -48.66 3.92 69.14
CA THR A 4 -47.99 5.11 68.56
C THR A 4 -47.81 4.91 67.08
N VAL A 5 -48.42 5.82 66.32
CA VAL A 5 -48.33 6.02 64.88
C VAL A 5 -47.11 6.90 64.60
N LEU A 6 -46.28 6.53 63.66
CA LEU A 6 -45.29 7.47 63.08
C LEU A 6 -45.31 7.36 61.55
N ALA A 7 -45.69 8.49 60.96
CA ALA A 7 -45.68 8.73 59.54
C ALA A 7 -44.22 8.85 59.04
N GLY A 8 -43.86 8.10 57.98
CA GLY A 8 -42.60 8.25 57.28
C GLY A 8 -42.83 8.72 55.84
N CYS A 9 -42.21 9.82 55.50
CA CYS A 9 -42.29 10.51 54.21
C CYS A 9 -41.76 9.63 53.07
N THR A 10 -42.54 9.48 52.05
CA THR A 10 -42.19 8.97 50.73
C THR A 10 -41.26 9.93 50.01
N SER A 11 -40.02 9.52 49.78
CA SER A 11 -39.12 10.14 48.81
C SER A 11 -39.21 9.36 47.51
N ALA A 12 -39.63 10.03 46.47
CA ALA A 12 -39.65 9.51 45.11
C ALA A 12 -38.22 9.30 44.57
N PRO A 13 -37.91 8.24 43.83
CA PRO A 13 -36.66 8.13 43.13
C PRO A 13 -36.66 9.02 41.91
N GLN A 14 -35.72 9.97 41.86
CA GLN A 14 -35.39 10.68 40.64
C GLN A 14 -34.78 9.69 39.65
N ASN A 15 -35.49 9.51 38.56
CA ASN A 15 -35.02 8.77 37.39
C ASN A 15 -33.98 9.63 36.66
N GLY A 16 -32.70 9.44 37.01
CA GLY A 16 -31.58 9.97 36.24
C GLY A 16 -31.46 9.17 34.95
N THR A 17 -31.95 9.75 33.86
CA THR A 17 -31.67 9.25 32.51
C THR A 17 -30.19 9.53 32.23
N GLU A 18 -29.34 8.56 32.51
CA GLU A 18 -28.00 8.52 31.95
C GLU A 18 -28.15 8.29 30.44
N SER A 19 -28.04 9.37 29.69
CA SER A 19 -27.83 9.33 28.25
C SER A 19 -26.45 8.75 28.00
N SER A 20 -26.38 7.44 27.89
CA SER A 20 -25.22 6.78 27.32
C SER A 20 -25.16 7.18 25.85
N SER A 21 -24.35 8.17 25.54
CA SER A 21 -23.88 8.43 24.17
C SER A 21 -23.06 7.22 23.76
N GLN A 22 -23.69 6.22 23.22
CA GLN A 22 -23.01 5.24 22.39
C GLN A 22 -22.54 6.00 21.14
N THR A 23 -21.28 6.42 21.16
CA THR A 23 -20.53 6.72 19.94
C THR A 23 -20.56 5.42 19.13
N ALA A 24 -21.37 5.38 18.09
CA ALA A 24 -21.27 4.31 17.10
C ALA A 24 -19.82 4.34 16.59
N GLN A 25 -19.02 3.38 16.99
CA GLN A 25 -17.75 3.11 16.34
C GLN A 25 -18.14 2.61 14.95
N THR A 26 -18.00 3.47 13.96
CA THR A 26 -18.03 3.07 12.56
C THR A 26 -16.85 2.10 12.40
N GLU A 27 -17.12 0.85 12.09
CA GLU A 27 -16.06 -0.11 11.77
C GLU A 27 -15.29 0.46 10.57
N ALA A 28 -13.95 0.46 10.63
CA ALA A 28 -13.11 0.88 9.53
C ALA A 28 -13.38 -0.01 8.30
N TYR A 29 -13.39 0.59 7.13
CA TYR A 29 -13.53 -0.13 5.86
C TYR A 29 -12.41 -1.14 5.67
N TYR A 30 -11.16 -0.69 5.87
CA TYR A 30 -9.98 -1.53 5.76
C TYR A 30 -8.87 -1.02 6.67
N THR A 31 -8.15 -1.95 7.31
CA THR A 31 -7.02 -1.62 8.18
C THR A 31 -5.85 -2.55 7.88
N PHE A 32 -4.66 -2.00 7.74
CA PHE A 32 -3.44 -2.76 7.50
C PHE A 32 -2.22 -2.05 8.08
N THR A 33 -1.08 -2.75 8.14
CA THR A 33 0.20 -2.17 8.56
C THR A 33 1.05 -1.90 7.33
N ASP A 34 1.57 -0.69 7.18
CA ASP A 34 2.43 -0.29 6.07
C ASP A 34 3.91 -0.71 6.28
N ALA A 35 4.76 -0.42 5.29
CA ALA A 35 6.18 -0.79 5.35
C ALA A 35 7.01 0.01 6.38
N LEU A 36 6.47 1.08 6.95
CA LEU A 36 7.06 1.79 8.10
C LEU A 36 6.58 1.23 9.44
N GLY A 37 5.71 0.21 9.44
CA GLY A 37 5.12 -0.37 10.64
C GLY A 37 4.00 0.49 11.23
N LYS A 38 3.45 1.43 10.46
CA LYS A 38 2.31 2.26 10.87
C LYS A 38 1.00 1.55 10.53
N GLU A 39 0.04 1.62 11.44
CA GLU A 39 -1.33 1.21 11.16
C GLU A 39 -1.99 2.27 10.27
N VAL A 40 -2.48 1.83 9.13
CA VAL A 40 -3.24 2.64 8.18
C VAL A 40 -4.70 2.22 8.26
N VAL A 41 -5.56 3.19 8.53
CA VAL A 41 -7.00 2.97 8.68
C VAL A 41 -7.73 3.74 7.58
N LEU A 42 -8.47 3.03 6.76
CA LEU A 42 -9.37 3.60 5.76
C LEU A 42 -10.80 3.48 6.28
N GLU A 43 -11.49 4.58 6.48
CA GLU A 43 -12.87 4.59 6.98
C GLU A 43 -13.89 4.29 5.89
N ALA A 44 -13.50 4.51 4.63
CA ALA A 44 -14.29 4.20 3.44
C ALA A 44 -13.37 3.72 2.31
N GLN A 45 -13.95 3.09 1.29
CA GLN A 45 -13.20 2.78 0.07
C GLN A 45 -12.74 4.08 -0.58
N PRO A 46 -11.42 4.23 -0.84
CA PRO A 46 -10.90 5.46 -1.43
C PRO A 46 -11.32 5.58 -2.90
N GLU A 47 -11.71 6.78 -3.29
CA GLU A 47 -12.13 7.11 -4.65
C GLU A 47 -11.10 7.97 -5.40
N ARG A 48 -10.22 8.65 -4.65
CA ARG A 48 -9.25 9.62 -5.18
C ARG A 48 -7.83 9.30 -4.74
N VAL A 49 -7.28 8.25 -5.33
CA VAL A 49 -5.96 7.75 -4.95
C VAL A 49 -4.86 8.42 -5.76
N ALA A 50 -3.87 9.02 -5.09
CA ALA A 50 -2.64 9.48 -5.72
C ALA A 50 -1.50 8.49 -5.43
N VAL A 51 -0.68 8.17 -6.44
CA VAL A 51 0.41 7.21 -6.33
C VAL A 51 1.70 7.83 -6.82
N LEU A 52 2.68 7.97 -5.92
CA LEU A 52 3.90 8.73 -6.21
C LEU A 52 5.07 7.89 -6.74
N MET A 53 4.79 6.71 -7.28
CA MET A 53 5.77 5.85 -7.96
C MET A 53 5.08 5.05 -9.06
N GLY A 54 5.61 5.10 -10.27
CA GLY A 54 4.98 4.52 -11.45
C GLY A 54 4.73 3.02 -11.34
N SER A 55 5.67 2.23 -10.78
CA SER A 55 5.46 0.80 -10.56
C SER A 55 4.34 0.51 -9.54
N TYR A 56 4.17 1.36 -8.53
CA TYR A 56 3.08 1.23 -7.56
C TYR A 56 1.74 1.67 -8.17
N ALA A 57 1.76 2.70 -9.04
CA ALA A 57 0.59 3.12 -9.78
C ALA A 57 0.12 2.03 -10.76
N GLU A 58 1.06 1.31 -11.41
CA GLU A 58 0.74 0.13 -12.21
C GLU A 58 0.12 -0.98 -11.34
N THR A 59 0.70 -1.27 -10.16
CA THR A 59 0.14 -2.25 -9.22
C THR A 59 -1.27 -1.87 -8.77
N TRP A 60 -1.50 -0.59 -8.46
CA TRP A 60 -2.84 -0.08 -8.14
C TRP A 60 -3.83 -0.29 -9.29
N THR A 61 -3.39 -0.04 -10.52
CA THR A 61 -4.22 -0.26 -11.72
C THR A 61 -4.49 -1.75 -11.97
N LEU A 62 -3.48 -2.62 -11.78
CA LEU A 62 -3.64 -4.08 -11.85
C LEU A 62 -4.59 -4.61 -10.77
N ALA A 63 -4.69 -3.92 -9.65
CA ALA A 63 -5.66 -4.22 -8.60
C ALA A 63 -7.08 -3.67 -8.88
N GLY A 64 -7.31 -3.05 -10.04
CA GLY A 64 -8.61 -2.51 -10.45
C GLY A 64 -8.86 -1.07 -10.00
N GLY A 65 -7.85 -0.40 -9.43
CA GLY A 65 -7.94 1.01 -9.06
C GLY A 65 -7.60 1.95 -10.23
N MET A 66 -8.07 3.17 -10.15
CA MET A 66 -7.72 4.24 -11.09
C MET A 66 -7.09 5.39 -10.29
N PRO A 67 -5.81 5.72 -10.52
CA PRO A 67 -5.19 6.84 -9.81
C PRO A 67 -5.69 8.18 -10.37
N VAL A 68 -5.84 9.19 -9.51
CA VAL A 68 -6.12 10.58 -9.94
C VAL A 68 -4.83 11.39 -10.12
N GLY A 69 -3.73 10.95 -9.54
CA GLY A 69 -2.42 11.57 -9.64
C GLY A 69 -1.30 10.55 -9.64
N VAL A 70 -0.31 10.73 -10.51
CA VAL A 70 0.86 9.85 -10.66
C VAL A 70 2.12 10.66 -10.88
N THR A 71 3.29 10.05 -10.69
CA THR A 71 4.58 10.61 -11.11
C THR A 71 4.90 10.25 -12.56
N ASP A 72 5.81 10.98 -13.19
CA ASP A 72 6.12 10.90 -14.62
C ASP A 72 6.64 9.53 -15.08
N ASP A 73 7.23 8.76 -14.18
CA ASP A 73 7.72 7.40 -14.42
C ASP A 73 6.61 6.39 -14.76
N TYR A 74 5.36 6.69 -14.37
CA TYR A 74 4.19 5.92 -14.80
C TYR A 74 4.05 5.88 -16.32
N ILE A 75 4.40 6.99 -16.98
CA ILE A 75 4.39 7.10 -18.44
C ILE A 75 5.74 6.68 -19.01
N THR A 76 6.84 7.26 -18.50
CA THR A 76 8.16 7.16 -19.14
C THR A 76 8.84 5.82 -18.92
N GLU A 77 8.60 5.16 -17.80
CA GLU A 77 9.21 3.88 -17.44
C GLU A 77 8.22 2.70 -17.56
N ARG A 78 6.93 2.94 -17.25
CA ARG A 78 5.92 1.89 -17.30
C ARG A 78 5.13 1.85 -18.62
N GLY A 79 5.26 2.90 -19.44
CA GLY A 79 4.58 2.98 -20.73
C GLY A 79 3.06 3.09 -20.63
N MET A 80 2.55 3.48 -19.45
CA MET A 80 1.11 3.61 -19.22
C MET A 80 0.59 4.89 -19.85
N GLU A 81 -0.61 4.82 -20.38
CA GLU A 81 -1.31 6.00 -20.90
C GLU A 81 -2.06 6.72 -19.77
N VAL A 82 -1.93 8.04 -19.73
CA VAL A 82 -2.75 8.88 -18.84
C VAL A 82 -3.88 9.51 -19.64
N GLY A 83 -5.12 9.26 -19.21
CA GLY A 83 -6.28 9.96 -19.69
C GLY A 83 -6.36 11.39 -19.13
N GLU A 84 -7.39 12.13 -19.52
CA GLU A 84 -7.63 13.51 -19.02
C GLU A 84 -7.87 13.56 -17.51
N ASP A 85 -8.28 12.43 -16.92
CA ASP A 85 -8.61 12.30 -15.49
C ASP A 85 -7.40 12.02 -14.59
N ILE A 86 -6.24 11.69 -15.16
CA ILE A 86 -5.02 11.38 -14.40
C ILE A 86 -4.02 12.51 -14.55
N LYS A 87 -3.62 13.13 -13.45
CA LYS A 87 -2.65 14.21 -13.47
C LYS A 87 -1.24 13.72 -13.15
N VAL A 88 -0.26 14.12 -13.96
CA VAL A 88 1.15 13.95 -13.63
C VAL A 88 1.57 15.05 -12.66
N ILE A 89 1.99 14.66 -11.45
CA ILE A 89 2.30 15.56 -10.33
C ILE A 89 3.79 15.62 -10.01
N GLY A 90 4.63 15.68 -11.02
CA GLY A 90 6.08 15.77 -10.90
C GLY A 90 6.80 14.45 -11.13
N THR A 91 8.03 14.36 -10.65
CA THR A 91 8.87 13.15 -10.78
C THR A 91 8.83 12.34 -9.49
N VAL A 92 9.27 11.06 -9.54
CA VAL A 92 9.40 10.20 -8.33
C VAL A 92 10.23 10.88 -7.24
N LYS A 93 11.32 11.54 -7.62
CA LYS A 93 12.24 12.16 -6.65
C LYS A 93 11.81 13.55 -6.19
N GLU A 94 11.00 14.22 -6.99
CA GLU A 94 10.54 15.59 -6.76
C GLU A 94 9.03 15.68 -7.08
N PRO A 95 8.17 15.02 -6.27
CA PRO A 95 6.72 15.15 -6.44
C PRO A 95 6.29 16.58 -6.06
N ASN A 96 5.37 17.13 -6.84
CA ASN A 96 4.82 18.46 -6.57
C ASN A 96 3.75 18.37 -5.48
N THR A 97 4.11 18.74 -4.27
CA THR A 97 3.23 18.67 -3.10
C THR A 97 1.99 19.55 -3.24
N GLU A 98 2.11 20.73 -3.86
CA GLU A 98 0.97 21.64 -4.05
C GLU A 98 -0.05 21.03 -5.01
N GLU A 99 0.42 20.44 -6.11
CA GLU A 99 -0.45 19.75 -7.06
C GLU A 99 -1.06 18.48 -6.47
N LEU A 100 -0.30 17.72 -5.66
CA LEU A 100 -0.81 16.57 -4.92
C LEU A 100 -1.98 16.98 -4.02
N LEU A 101 -1.80 18.00 -3.19
CA LEU A 101 -2.86 18.47 -2.29
C LEU A 101 -4.06 19.08 -3.05
N ALA A 102 -3.80 19.75 -4.19
CA ALA A 102 -4.86 20.31 -5.03
C ALA A 102 -5.74 19.25 -5.70
N LEU A 103 -5.26 18.00 -5.79
CA LEU A 103 -6.08 16.87 -6.25
C LEU A 103 -7.10 16.41 -5.21
N ASP A 104 -7.00 16.89 -3.97
CA ASP A 104 -7.86 16.47 -2.85
C ASP A 104 -7.95 14.94 -2.74
N PRO A 105 -6.80 14.23 -2.60
CA PRO A 105 -6.78 12.78 -2.55
C PRO A 105 -7.32 12.31 -1.18
N ASP A 106 -8.04 11.21 -1.19
CA ASP A 106 -8.52 10.51 0.00
C ASP A 106 -7.61 9.35 0.42
N PHE A 107 -6.63 9.01 -0.42
CA PHE A 107 -5.55 8.08 -0.10
C PHE A 107 -4.31 8.35 -0.94
N VAL A 108 -3.11 8.22 -0.34
CA VAL A 108 -1.83 8.40 -1.04
C VAL A 108 -0.95 7.18 -0.84
N ILE A 109 -0.43 6.64 -1.95
CA ILE A 109 0.51 5.50 -1.97
C ILE A 109 1.92 6.02 -2.24
N LEU A 110 2.88 5.63 -1.37
CA LEU A 110 4.24 6.14 -1.30
C LEU A 110 5.26 5.00 -1.20
N SER A 111 6.54 5.30 -1.48
CA SER A 111 7.65 4.36 -1.31
C SER A 111 8.53 4.77 -0.13
N THR A 112 9.01 3.78 0.64
CA THR A 112 10.05 3.97 1.68
C THR A 112 11.42 4.26 1.09
N ASP A 113 11.67 3.89 -0.17
CA ASP A 113 12.99 3.98 -0.81
C ASP A 113 13.26 5.37 -1.41
N VAL A 114 12.28 6.26 -1.34
CA VAL A 114 12.36 7.63 -1.87
C VAL A 114 12.27 8.63 -0.72
N GLU A 115 13.37 9.31 -0.42
CA GLU A 115 13.45 10.25 0.70
C GLU A 115 12.40 11.36 0.64
N SER A 116 12.12 11.89 -0.56
CA SER A 116 11.07 12.91 -0.74
C SER A 116 9.68 12.41 -0.38
N HIS A 117 9.39 11.11 -0.59
CA HIS A 117 8.12 10.50 -0.18
C HIS A 117 8.02 10.43 1.34
N VAL A 118 9.09 9.98 2.01
CA VAL A 118 9.13 9.90 3.48
C VAL A 118 8.95 11.29 4.10
N ASN A 119 9.51 12.32 3.49
CA ASN A 119 9.38 13.70 3.93
C ASN A 119 7.94 14.27 3.82
N LEU A 120 7.06 13.64 3.03
CA LEU A 120 5.64 14.04 2.93
C LEU A 120 4.79 13.60 4.12
N ASP A 121 5.27 12.68 4.97
CA ASP A 121 4.51 12.11 6.09
C ASP A 121 3.82 13.18 6.97
N ASN A 122 4.60 14.16 7.41
CA ASN A 122 4.05 15.24 8.24
C ASN A 122 3.02 16.10 7.50
N THR A 123 3.24 16.37 6.22
CA THR A 123 2.35 17.18 5.40
C THR A 123 1.00 16.49 5.21
N LEU A 124 1.02 15.21 4.84
CA LEU A 124 -0.18 14.40 4.63
C LEU A 124 -0.93 14.18 5.94
N THR A 125 -0.20 13.90 7.03
CA THR A 125 -0.79 13.79 8.38
C THR A 125 -1.49 15.08 8.82
N GLN A 126 -0.86 16.24 8.61
CA GLN A 126 -1.47 17.54 8.96
C GLN A 126 -2.66 17.88 8.08
N ALA A 127 -2.66 17.43 6.84
CA ALA A 127 -3.79 17.56 5.93
C ALA A 127 -4.93 16.55 6.22
N GLY A 128 -4.70 15.58 7.12
CA GLY A 128 -5.67 14.55 7.44
C GLY A 128 -5.87 13.54 6.32
N ILE A 129 -4.90 13.41 5.43
CA ILE A 129 -4.95 12.50 4.27
C ILE A 129 -4.36 11.14 4.67
N PRO A 130 -5.14 10.05 4.63
CA PRO A 130 -4.64 8.70 4.80
C PRO A 130 -3.56 8.40 3.75
N HIS A 131 -2.47 7.78 4.19
CA HIS A 131 -1.38 7.43 3.29
C HIS A 131 -0.64 6.20 3.79
N ALA A 132 -0.02 5.46 2.87
CA ALA A 132 0.72 4.26 3.16
C ALA A 132 2.04 4.20 2.40
N TYR A 133 3.03 3.64 3.06
CA TYR A 133 4.35 3.37 2.50
C TYR A 133 4.47 1.90 2.14
N PHE A 134 4.96 1.63 0.94
CA PHE A 134 5.31 0.30 0.49
C PHE A 134 6.81 0.18 0.24
N LYS A 135 7.32 -1.04 0.33
CA LYS A 135 8.67 -1.42 -0.07
C LYS A 135 8.55 -2.72 -0.87
N VAL A 136 9.02 -2.70 -2.10
CA VAL A 136 8.94 -3.85 -2.99
C VAL A 136 10.34 -4.16 -3.50
N GLU A 137 10.97 -5.19 -2.93
CA GLU A 137 12.31 -5.65 -3.26
C GLU A 137 12.31 -7.11 -3.79
N ALA A 138 11.22 -7.85 -3.54
CA ALA A 138 11.04 -9.22 -3.98
C ALA A 138 9.63 -9.42 -4.53
N PHE A 139 9.39 -10.60 -5.13
CA PHE A 139 8.07 -10.92 -5.68
C PHE A 139 7.01 -11.05 -4.59
N GLU A 140 7.38 -11.54 -3.42
CA GLU A 140 6.52 -11.63 -2.24
C GLU A 140 6.05 -10.25 -1.75
N ASP A 141 6.92 -9.23 -1.85
CA ASP A 141 6.54 -7.85 -1.50
C ASP A 141 5.50 -7.31 -2.50
N TYR A 142 5.68 -7.61 -3.79
CA TYR A 142 4.70 -7.29 -4.82
C TYR A 142 3.36 -7.97 -4.54
N LEU A 143 3.36 -9.27 -4.21
CA LEU A 143 2.14 -9.98 -3.85
C LEU A 143 1.45 -9.36 -2.63
N SER A 144 2.23 -8.98 -1.63
CA SER A 144 1.73 -8.34 -0.42
C SER A 144 1.08 -6.98 -0.73
N MET A 145 1.73 -6.16 -1.54
CA MET A 145 1.19 -4.88 -1.99
C MET A 145 -0.07 -5.08 -2.85
N LEU A 146 -0.02 -5.98 -3.83
CA LEU A 146 -1.17 -6.28 -4.70
C LEU A 146 -2.37 -6.78 -3.88
N LYS A 147 -2.14 -7.63 -2.86
CA LYS A 147 -3.20 -8.11 -1.97
C LYS A 147 -3.88 -6.97 -1.24
N ILE A 148 -3.10 -6.06 -0.63
CA ILE A 148 -3.65 -4.88 0.03
C ILE A 148 -4.45 -4.03 -0.95
N CYS A 149 -3.91 -3.77 -2.14
CA CYS A 149 -4.60 -2.99 -3.16
C CYS A 149 -5.90 -3.65 -3.63
N THR A 150 -5.91 -4.97 -3.84
CA THR A 150 -7.12 -5.70 -4.26
C THR A 150 -8.16 -5.80 -3.13
N ASP A 151 -7.74 -5.85 -1.87
CA ASP A 151 -8.65 -5.79 -0.73
C ASP A 151 -9.34 -4.42 -0.65
N ILE A 152 -8.57 -3.34 -0.87
CA ILE A 152 -9.11 -1.97 -0.89
C ILE A 152 -10.09 -1.78 -2.06
N THR A 153 -9.78 -2.31 -3.23
CA THR A 153 -10.66 -2.18 -4.41
C THR A 153 -11.82 -3.17 -4.43
N GLY A 154 -11.78 -4.22 -3.56
CA GLY A 154 -12.75 -5.31 -3.54
C GLY A 154 -12.61 -6.27 -4.73
N ARG A 155 -11.44 -6.35 -5.36
CA ARG A 155 -11.18 -7.11 -6.58
C ARG A 155 -10.25 -8.30 -6.33
N GLU A 156 -10.69 -9.25 -5.50
CA GLU A 156 -9.93 -10.49 -5.23
C GLU A 156 -9.63 -11.31 -6.49
N ASP A 157 -10.49 -11.21 -7.51
CA ASP A 157 -10.28 -11.84 -8.82
C ASP A 157 -8.97 -11.36 -9.47
N LEU A 158 -8.62 -10.09 -9.31
CA LEU A 158 -7.39 -9.50 -9.84
C LEU A 158 -6.14 -9.90 -9.03
N TYR A 159 -6.28 -10.22 -7.75
CA TYR A 159 -5.20 -10.83 -6.99
C TYR A 159 -4.85 -12.22 -7.52
N GLU A 160 -5.85 -13.02 -7.85
CA GLU A 160 -5.63 -14.32 -8.47
C GLU A 160 -4.99 -14.16 -9.86
N GLU A 161 -5.53 -13.26 -10.70
CA GLU A 161 -5.07 -13.04 -12.06
C GLU A 161 -3.64 -12.50 -12.12
N ASN A 162 -3.37 -11.39 -11.41
CA ASN A 162 -2.12 -10.63 -11.51
C ASN A 162 -1.08 -11.00 -10.44
N GLY A 163 -1.45 -11.82 -9.46
CA GLY A 163 -0.56 -12.29 -8.39
C GLY A 163 -0.35 -13.80 -8.45
N LEU A 164 -1.33 -14.57 -7.98
CA LEU A 164 -1.17 -16.01 -7.76
C LEU A 164 -0.90 -16.80 -9.05
N ASN A 165 -1.49 -16.41 -10.18
CA ASN A 165 -1.20 -17.05 -11.46
C ASN A 165 0.22 -16.76 -11.94
N ILE A 166 0.79 -15.61 -11.63
CA ILE A 166 2.19 -15.29 -11.92
C ILE A 166 3.12 -16.11 -11.01
N GLN A 167 2.82 -16.17 -9.69
CA GLN A 167 3.55 -17.01 -8.75
C GLN A 167 3.62 -18.45 -9.25
N LYS A 168 2.50 -19.02 -9.66
CA LYS A 168 2.46 -20.38 -10.19
C LYS A 168 3.36 -20.57 -11.41
N GLN A 169 3.42 -19.58 -12.31
CA GLN A 169 4.31 -19.65 -13.48
C GLN A 169 5.78 -19.61 -13.06
N ILE A 170 6.13 -18.79 -12.06
CA ILE A 170 7.48 -18.74 -11.48
C ILE A 170 7.83 -20.10 -10.89
N ASP A 171 6.97 -20.67 -10.05
CA ASP A 171 7.16 -21.98 -9.42
C ASP A 171 7.36 -23.10 -10.45
N GLU A 172 6.60 -23.07 -11.55
CA GLU A 172 6.75 -24.04 -12.65
C GLU A 172 8.11 -23.90 -13.37
N ILE A 173 8.64 -22.68 -13.48
CA ILE A 173 9.96 -22.43 -14.07
C ILE A 173 11.05 -22.93 -13.11
N LEU A 174 10.97 -22.56 -11.83
CA LEU A 174 11.92 -23.00 -10.80
C LEU A 174 11.96 -24.54 -10.70
N ALA A 175 10.80 -25.19 -10.75
CA ALA A 175 10.73 -26.65 -10.75
C ALA A 175 11.42 -27.29 -11.99
N LYS A 176 11.34 -26.66 -13.17
CA LYS A 176 12.04 -27.11 -14.36
C LYS A 176 13.55 -26.93 -14.24
N VAL A 177 14.00 -25.82 -13.67
CA VAL A 177 15.43 -25.57 -13.42
C VAL A 177 15.98 -26.60 -12.43
N GLU A 178 15.28 -26.82 -11.31
CA GLU A 178 15.67 -27.82 -10.31
C GLU A 178 15.71 -29.26 -10.91
N ALA A 179 14.77 -29.60 -11.77
CA ALA A 179 14.75 -30.91 -12.44
C ALA A 179 15.87 -31.06 -13.47
N ALA A 180 16.29 -29.97 -14.12
CA ALA A 180 17.34 -30.01 -15.12
C ALA A 180 18.73 -30.26 -14.51
N LYS A 181 18.98 -29.82 -13.27
CA LYS A 181 20.23 -29.97 -12.50
C LYS A 181 21.46 -30.00 -13.39
N PRO A 182 21.92 -28.87 -13.93
CA PRO A 182 23.12 -28.83 -14.73
C PRO A 182 24.30 -29.36 -13.90
N GLU A 183 25.19 -30.19 -14.53
CA GLU A 183 26.39 -30.73 -13.86
C GLU A 183 27.29 -29.59 -13.35
N GLU A 184 27.25 -28.45 -14.03
CA GLU A 184 27.96 -27.23 -13.64
C GLU A 184 26.95 -26.07 -13.53
N GLN A 185 26.90 -25.43 -12.39
CA GLN A 185 26.12 -24.20 -12.22
C GLN A 185 26.85 -23.05 -12.91
N PRO A 186 26.16 -22.25 -13.71
CA PRO A 186 26.79 -21.08 -14.34
C PRO A 186 27.19 -20.05 -13.30
N THR A 187 28.36 -19.44 -13.49
CA THR A 187 28.76 -18.24 -12.70
C THR A 187 28.27 -17.01 -13.44
N VAL A 188 27.47 -16.19 -12.77
CA VAL A 188 26.88 -14.97 -13.33
C VAL A 188 27.50 -13.75 -12.65
N LEU A 189 27.94 -12.77 -13.46
CA LEU A 189 28.31 -11.44 -12.98
C LEU A 189 27.26 -10.43 -13.44
N PHE A 190 26.47 -9.90 -12.50
CA PHE A 190 25.52 -8.84 -12.80
C PHE A 190 26.17 -7.47 -12.64
N ILE A 191 26.16 -6.66 -13.70
CA ILE A 191 26.69 -5.30 -13.71
C ILE A 191 25.57 -4.32 -14.05
N ARG A 192 25.28 -3.41 -13.13
CA ARG A 192 24.42 -2.26 -13.40
C ARG A 192 25.24 -1.11 -13.95
N ALA A 193 25.05 -0.79 -15.23
CA ALA A 193 25.65 0.38 -15.86
C ALA A 193 24.77 1.61 -15.64
N LEU A 194 25.37 2.68 -15.19
CA LEU A 194 24.77 4.01 -15.02
C LEU A 194 25.48 4.98 -15.97
N SER A 195 24.92 6.18 -16.18
CA SER A 195 25.48 7.17 -17.09
C SER A 195 26.96 7.54 -16.82
N THR A 196 27.39 7.47 -15.57
CA THR A 196 28.75 7.87 -15.14
C THR A 196 29.54 6.76 -14.45
N THR A 197 28.90 5.64 -14.09
CA THR A 197 29.53 4.54 -13.34
C THR A 197 28.96 3.18 -13.74
N ALA A 198 29.71 2.13 -13.45
CA ALA A 198 29.23 0.75 -13.48
C ALA A 198 29.48 0.12 -12.11
N LYS A 199 28.53 -0.64 -11.60
CA LYS A 199 28.63 -1.33 -10.31
C LYS A 199 28.30 -2.81 -10.48
N ALA A 200 29.18 -3.68 -10.02
CA ALA A 200 28.83 -5.07 -9.79
C ALA A 200 27.82 -5.11 -8.61
N LYS A 201 26.80 -5.94 -8.74
CA LYS A 201 25.79 -6.17 -7.74
C LYS A 201 25.86 -7.60 -7.23
N ALA A 202 25.46 -7.79 -6.00
CA ALA A 202 25.39 -9.10 -5.36
C ALA A 202 23.97 -9.26 -4.80
N ASP A 203 23.83 -9.96 -3.70
CA ASP A 203 22.59 -10.27 -2.97
C ASP A 203 21.75 -9.06 -2.54
N ASP A 204 22.32 -7.86 -2.57
CA ASP A 204 21.63 -6.60 -2.30
C ASP A 204 20.76 -6.08 -3.47
N ASN A 205 20.51 -6.92 -4.47
CA ASN A 205 19.78 -6.53 -5.68
C ASN A 205 18.79 -7.61 -6.13
N MET A 206 17.56 -7.24 -6.39
CA MET A 206 16.47 -8.14 -6.83
C MET A 206 16.89 -9.05 -7.99
N THR A 207 17.59 -8.52 -9.02
CA THR A 207 18.03 -9.33 -10.16
C THR A 207 19.02 -10.41 -9.73
N CYS A 208 19.90 -10.13 -8.76
CA CYS A 208 20.82 -11.15 -8.22
C CYS A 208 20.07 -12.22 -7.43
N GLN A 209 19.09 -11.84 -6.61
CA GLN A 209 18.22 -12.78 -5.88
C GLN A 209 17.47 -13.70 -6.84
N MET A 210 16.88 -13.16 -7.91
CA MET A 210 16.23 -13.96 -8.96
C MET A 210 17.20 -14.93 -9.67
N LEU A 211 18.47 -14.51 -9.86
CA LEU A 211 19.49 -15.41 -10.42
C LEU A 211 19.88 -16.52 -9.45
N GLU A 212 19.98 -16.25 -8.14
CA GLU A 212 20.21 -17.25 -7.10
C GLU A 212 19.09 -18.27 -7.05
N GLU A 213 17.82 -17.84 -7.13
CA GLU A 213 16.66 -18.75 -7.22
C GLU A 213 16.71 -19.67 -8.44
N LEU A 214 17.32 -19.21 -9.53
CA LEU A 214 17.59 -20.01 -10.74
C LEU A 214 18.82 -20.92 -10.61
N GLY A 215 19.52 -20.91 -9.47
CA GLY A 215 20.64 -21.79 -9.17
C GLY A 215 21.96 -21.36 -9.81
N THR A 216 22.23 -20.05 -9.86
CA THR A 216 23.50 -19.49 -10.37
C THR A 216 24.44 -19.08 -9.26
#